data_a5f2f9e0f406cf1c93314b3a03082e92
#
_entry.id   a5f2f9e0f406cf1c93314b3a03082e92
#
_cell.length_a   1.000
_cell.length_b   1.000
_cell.length_c   1.000
_cell.angle_alpha   90.00
_cell.angle_beta   90.00
_cell.angle_gamma   90.00
#
_symmetry.space_group_name_H-M   'P 1'
#
loop_
_entity.id
_entity.type
_entity.pdbx_description
1 polymer ?
#
loop_
_entity_poly.entity_id
_entity_poly.type
_entity_poly.pdbx_seq_one_letter_code
_entity_poly.pdbx_strand_id
1 'polypeptide(L)'
;MFRSIADILEADCNMLRVKPCEGGKRTEQWLVRRKADTRDFMEIRVAVVGNVDAGKSTLLGVLTHGELDNGRGHARLKLFRHKHEAESGRTSSVGNDILGFDSVGNVVNQPDHGALDWVKVCENSSKVITFIDLAGHEKYLKTTVFGMTGHAPDFGMLMVGSNAGIVGMTKEHLGLALALSVPVFVVVTKIDMCPPNVLQETLKLLVKILKSPGCRKVPVMVKSEDDVVLSATNFVSERLCPIFQVSNVTGENLPLLKMFLNLLSTRSPNTSEYISSGFVANSNSPDDCVDRFGTSRVPD
;
A
#
# COMPACT_ATOMS: atom_id res chain seq x y z
N MET A 1 12.48 -5.55 26.84
CA MET A 1 11.11 -6.09 26.94
C MET A 1 10.54 -6.50 25.58
N PHE A 2 10.24 -5.62 24.62
CA PHE A 2 9.69 -6.02 23.32
C PHE A 2 10.55 -7.02 22.54
N ARG A 3 11.88 -6.84 22.49
CA ARG A 3 12.79 -7.80 21.84
C ARG A 3 12.73 -9.19 22.48
N SER A 4 12.64 -9.27 23.80
CA SER A 4 12.53 -10.55 24.50
C SER A 4 11.19 -11.26 24.23
N ILE A 5 10.09 -10.51 24.04
CA ILE A 5 8.80 -11.06 23.65
C ILE A 5 8.84 -11.52 22.19
N ALA A 6 9.49 -10.76 21.30
CA ALA A 6 9.65 -11.14 19.91
C ALA A 6 10.48 -12.42 19.75
N ASP A 7 11.54 -12.58 20.54
CA ASP A 7 12.35 -13.81 20.53
C ASP A 7 11.52 -15.04 20.93
N ILE A 8 10.62 -14.88 21.93
CA ILE A 8 9.70 -15.95 22.36
C ILE A 8 8.68 -16.30 21.25
N LEU A 9 8.25 -15.30 20.48
CA LEU A 9 7.26 -15.44 19.42
C LEU A 9 7.87 -15.78 18.05
N GLU A 10 9.17 -16.00 17.98
CA GLU A 10 9.92 -16.17 16.73
C GLU A 10 9.63 -15.05 15.72
N ALA A 11 9.57 -13.82 16.21
CA ALA A 11 9.24 -12.63 15.46
C ALA A 11 10.40 -11.63 15.41
N ASP A 12 10.43 -10.83 14.38
CA ASP A 12 11.32 -9.67 14.29
C ASP A 12 10.59 -8.40 14.70
N CYS A 13 11.31 -7.49 15.35
CA CYS A 13 10.80 -6.22 15.82
C CYS A 13 11.57 -5.06 15.19
N ASN A 14 10.84 -4.13 14.59
CA ASN A 14 11.39 -2.88 14.08
C ASN A 14 10.67 -1.68 14.72
N MET A 15 11.45 -0.77 15.32
CA MET A 15 10.89 0.44 15.91
C MET A 15 10.58 1.46 14.81
N LEU A 16 9.32 1.83 14.68
CA LEU A 16 8.86 2.75 13.64
C LEU A 16 8.89 4.21 14.09
N ARG A 17 8.52 4.45 15.35
CA ARG A 17 8.33 5.80 15.85
C ARG A 17 8.46 5.90 17.36
N VAL A 18 9.00 7.04 17.83
CA VAL A 18 9.02 7.43 19.24
C VAL A 18 8.43 8.82 19.38
N LYS A 19 7.45 8.99 20.25
CA LYS A 19 6.89 10.31 20.61
C LYS A 19 7.13 10.58 22.10
N PRO A 20 7.68 11.75 22.46
CA PRO A 20 7.68 12.23 23.84
C PRO A 20 6.25 12.54 24.26
N CYS A 21 5.91 12.18 25.48
CA CYS A 21 4.64 12.51 26.15
C CYS A 21 4.91 13.38 27.38
N GLU A 22 3.85 13.98 27.91
CA GLU A 22 3.94 14.77 29.15
C GLU A 22 4.44 13.90 30.33
N GLY A 23 5.19 14.51 31.24
CA GLY A 23 5.74 13.82 32.42
C GLY A 23 6.96 12.93 32.16
N GLY A 24 7.73 13.18 31.07
CA GLY A 24 8.94 12.42 30.75
C GLY A 24 8.68 11.01 30.20
N LYS A 25 7.43 10.68 29.94
CA LYS A 25 7.03 9.41 29.30
C LYS A 25 7.26 9.48 27.78
N ARG A 26 7.38 8.31 27.16
CA ARG A 26 7.48 8.19 25.71
C ARG A 26 6.54 7.11 25.20
N THR A 27 5.92 7.35 24.05
CA THR A 27 5.15 6.37 23.30
C THR A 27 5.99 5.85 22.15
N GLU A 28 6.11 4.53 22.05
CA GLU A 28 6.85 3.85 20.98
C GLU A 28 5.87 3.04 20.12
N GLN A 29 6.06 3.08 18.82
CA GLN A 29 5.33 2.23 17.87
C GLN A 29 6.30 1.26 17.23
N TRP A 30 5.96 -0.01 17.26
CA TRP A 30 6.79 -1.11 16.79
C TRP A 30 6.06 -1.92 15.72
N LEU A 31 6.77 -2.29 14.66
CA LEU A 31 6.37 -3.35 13.75
C LEU A 31 6.88 -4.66 14.31
N VAL A 32 5.98 -5.58 14.62
CA VAL A 32 6.32 -6.94 15.06
C VAL A 32 5.77 -7.89 14.02
N ARG A 33 6.62 -8.77 13.48
CA ARG A 33 6.25 -9.69 12.42
C ARG A 33 6.93 -11.04 12.62
N ARG A 34 6.20 -12.14 12.42
CA ARG A 34 6.81 -13.48 12.41
C ARG A 34 7.93 -13.55 11.37
N LYS A 35 8.97 -14.31 11.67
CA LYS A 35 10.04 -14.60 10.70
C LYS A 35 9.43 -15.29 9.49
N ALA A 36 10.03 -15.06 8.33
CA ALA A 36 9.57 -15.68 7.09
C ALA A 36 9.55 -17.22 7.23
N ASP A 37 8.39 -17.82 7.01
CA ASP A 37 8.23 -19.26 6.86
C ASP A 37 7.73 -19.49 5.43
N THR A 38 8.30 -20.47 4.75
CA THR A 38 7.98 -20.83 3.36
C THR A 38 6.51 -21.20 3.14
N ARG A 39 5.76 -21.40 4.22
CA ARG A 39 4.36 -21.86 4.19
C ARG A 39 3.33 -20.84 4.65
N ASP A 40 3.76 -19.74 5.27
CA ASP A 40 2.82 -18.82 5.93
C ASP A 40 3.30 -17.37 5.83
N PHE A 41 3.08 -16.74 4.68
CA PHE A 41 3.26 -15.30 4.49
C PHE A 41 1.91 -14.59 4.43
N MET A 42 1.89 -13.35 4.93
CA MET A 42 0.71 -12.51 4.83
C MET A 42 0.53 -12.02 3.39
N GLU A 43 -0.56 -12.38 2.73
CA GLU A 43 -0.91 -11.84 1.41
C GLU A 43 -1.87 -10.66 1.55
N ILE A 44 -1.61 -9.56 0.83
CA ILE A 44 -2.52 -8.42 0.68
C ILE A 44 -2.67 -8.11 -0.79
N ARG A 45 -3.91 -8.01 -1.26
CA ARG A 45 -4.25 -7.72 -2.66
C ARG A 45 -4.57 -6.26 -2.84
N VAL A 46 -3.89 -5.61 -3.76
CA VAL A 46 -4.06 -4.18 -4.06
C VAL A 46 -4.44 -4.01 -5.51
N ALA A 47 -5.66 -3.55 -5.77
CA ALA A 47 -6.11 -3.20 -7.11
C ALA A 47 -5.55 -1.83 -7.51
N VAL A 48 -4.90 -1.77 -8.66
CA VAL A 48 -4.31 -0.54 -9.21
C VAL A 48 -5.25 0.01 -10.28
N VAL A 49 -5.88 1.12 -9.96
CA VAL A 49 -6.91 1.75 -10.79
C VAL A 49 -6.56 3.21 -11.10
N GLY A 50 -7.12 3.77 -12.12
CA GLY A 50 -6.88 5.16 -12.53
C GLY A 50 -6.93 5.31 -14.04
N ASN A 51 -6.85 6.54 -14.51
CA ASN A 51 -6.96 6.85 -15.94
C ASN A 51 -5.80 6.26 -16.76
N VAL A 52 -5.95 6.27 -18.09
CA VAL A 52 -4.85 6.04 -19.03
C VAL A 52 -3.74 7.07 -18.76
N ASP A 53 -2.51 6.66 -18.93
CA ASP A 53 -1.31 7.49 -18.69
C ASP A 53 -1.13 8.05 -17.26
N ALA A 54 -1.91 7.58 -16.29
CA ALA A 54 -1.68 7.88 -14.87
C ALA A 54 -0.44 7.19 -14.27
N GLY A 55 0.30 6.42 -15.06
CA GLY A 55 1.54 5.77 -14.63
C GLY A 55 1.36 4.48 -13.83
N LYS A 56 0.20 3.79 -13.92
CA LYS A 56 -0.09 2.55 -13.20
C LYS A 56 0.98 1.48 -13.37
N SER A 57 1.07 0.92 -14.56
CA SER A 57 2.04 -0.14 -14.88
C SER A 57 3.50 0.34 -14.73
N THR A 58 3.79 1.63 -14.96
CA THR A 58 5.12 2.20 -14.73
C THR A 58 5.50 2.16 -13.26
N LEU A 59 4.59 2.61 -12.37
CA LEU A 59 4.84 2.57 -10.92
C LEU A 59 5.03 1.12 -10.44
N LEU A 60 4.17 0.20 -10.90
CA LEU A 60 4.32 -1.21 -10.55
C LEU A 60 5.68 -1.77 -10.98
N GLY A 61 6.11 -1.50 -12.21
CA GLY A 61 7.43 -1.92 -12.69
C GLY A 61 8.57 -1.37 -11.83
N VAL A 62 8.48 -0.10 -11.40
CA VAL A 62 9.46 0.51 -10.50
C VAL A 62 9.45 -0.14 -9.11
N LEU A 63 8.26 -0.41 -8.56
CA LEU A 63 8.14 -1.00 -7.22
C LEU A 63 8.65 -2.45 -7.19
N THR A 64 8.28 -3.25 -8.19
CA THR A 64 8.51 -4.69 -8.21
C THR A 64 9.89 -5.07 -8.75
N HIS A 65 10.45 -4.30 -9.68
CA HIS A 65 11.78 -4.56 -10.24
C HIS A 65 12.89 -3.69 -9.64
N GLY A 66 12.55 -2.68 -8.84
CA GLY A 66 13.53 -1.84 -8.14
C GLY A 66 14.29 -0.83 -9.01
N GLU A 67 14.01 -0.76 -10.32
CA GLU A 67 14.64 0.17 -11.26
C GLU A 67 13.72 1.36 -11.53
N LEU A 68 14.29 2.57 -11.49
CA LEU A 68 13.56 3.79 -11.84
C LEU A 68 13.25 3.86 -13.35
N ASP A 69 12.16 4.54 -13.68
CA ASP A 69 11.78 4.74 -15.08
C ASP A 69 12.68 5.80 -15.76
N ASN A 70 12.89 5.66 -17.05
CA ASN A 70 13.65 6.61 -17.86
C ASN A 70 12.83 7.81 -18.37
N GLY A 71 11.60 7.98 -17.86
CA GLY A 71 10.66 9.01 -18.32
C GLY A 71 9.87 8.63 -19.58
N ARG A 72 10.20 7.51 -20.23
CA ARG A 72 9.55 7.01 -21.45
C ARG A 72 8.72 5.74 -21.22
N GLY A 73 8.61 5.29 -19.97
CA GLY A 73 7.84 4.11 -19.59
C GLY A 73 8.59 2.80 -19.80
N HIS A 74 9.91 2.80 -19.67
CA HIS A 74 10.73 1.59 -19.76
C HIS A 74 10.33 0.56 -18.70
N ALA A 75 10.07 1.01 -17.47
CA ALA A 75 9.70 0.15 -16.36
C ALA A 75 8.42 -0.67 -16.64
N ARG A 76 7.43 -0.11 -17.34
CA ARG A 76 6.17 -0.81 -17.67
C ARG A 76 6.34 -1.93 -18.69
N LEU A 77 7.38 -1.90 -19.52
CA LEU A 77 7.61 -2.95 -20.53
C LEU A 77 7.81 -4.32 -19.92
N LYS A 78 8.33 -4.38 -18.69
CA LYS A 78 8.55 -5.60 -17.93
C LYS A 78 7.24 -6.27 -17.48
N LEU A 79 6.12 -5.52 -17.45
CA LEU A 79 4.81 -5.99 -16.99
C LEU A 79 3.86 -6.39 -18.14
N PHE A 80 4.14 -5.96 -19.35
CA PHE A 80 3.26 -6.25 -20.48
C PHE A 80 3.34 -7.73 -20.88
N ARG A 81 2.16 -8.34 -20.99
CA ARG A 81 1.99 -9.74 -21.35
C ARG A 81 1.77 -9.95 -22.84
N HIS A 82 1.23 -8.94 -23.52
CA HIS A 82 0.84 -9.02 -24.93
C HIS A 82 1.63 -8.01 -25.78
N LYS A 83 1.99 -8.40 -27.02
CA LYS A 83 2.71 -7.55 -27.96
C LYS A 83 2.00 -6.22 -28.21
N HIS A 84 0.67 -6.23 -28.37
CA HIS A 84 -0.12 -5.02 -28.60
C HIS A 84 -0.11 -4.06 -27.40
N GLU A 85 0.10 -4.56 -26.17
CA GLU A 85 0.28 -3.70 -24.99
C GLU A 85 1.63 -3.00 -25.03
N ALA A 86 2.69 -3.70 -25.45
CA ALA A 86 4.01 -3.12 -25.63
C ALA A 86 4.02 -2.07 -26.76
N GLU A 87 3.32 -2.33 -27.86
CA GLU A 87 3.19 -1.41 -29.00
C GLU A 87 2.35 -0.17 -28.68
N SER A 88 1.21 -0.37 -28.00
CA SER A 88 0.30 0.74 -27.63
C SER A 88 0.69 1.46 -26.36
N GLY A 89 1.53 0.85 -25.51
CA GLY A 89 1.85 1.33 -24.18
C GLY A 89 0.67 1.31 -23.18
N ARG A 90 -0.37 0.51 -23.46
CA ARG A 90 -1.62 0.47 -22.69
C ARG A 90 -1.95 -0.93 -22.21
N THR A 91 -2.27 -1.07 -20.93
CA THR A 91 -2.80 -2.31 -20.37
C THR A 91 -4.20 -2.59 -20.88
N SER A 92 -4.45 -3.77 -21.41
CA SER A 92 -5.74 -4.24 -21.92
C SER A 92 -6.32 -5.41 -21.13
N SER A 93 -5.48 -6.13 -20.42
CA SER A 93 -5.80 -7.30 -19.60
C SER A 93 -5.68 -7.00 -18.10
N VAL A 94 -6.08 -7.94 -17.27
CA VAL A 94 -5.77 -7.91 -15.83
C VAL A 94 -4.37 -8.48 -15.64
N GLY A 95 -3.44 -7.64 -15.19
CA GLY A 95 -2.08 -8.04 -14.83
C GLY A 95 -1.96 -8.30 -13.35
N ASN A 96 -1.15 -9.28 -12.95
CA ASN A 96 -0.75 -9.48 -11.57
C ASN A 96 0.76 -9.37 -11.47
N ASP A 97 1.23 -8.72 -10.39
CA ASP A 97 2.63 -8.66 -10.02
C ASP A 97 2.77 -8.63 -8.50
N ILE A 98 3.92 -9.02 -7.97
CA ILE A 98 4.12 -9.16 -6.52
C ILE A 98 5.28 -8.31 -6.01
N LEU A 99 5.10 -7.80 -4.78
CA LEU A 99 6.12 -7.12 -4.01
C LEU A 99 6.25 -7.78 -2.64
N GLY A 100 7.39 -8.42 -2.38
CA GLY A 100 7.68 -9.09 -1.13
C GLY A 100 8.41 -8.21 -0.14
N PHE A 101 8.09 -8.39 1.13
CA PHE A 101 8.79 -7.78 2.26
C PHE A 101 9.24 -8.87 3.24
N ASP A 102 10.48 -8.77 3.71
CA ASP A 102 10.98 -9.62 4.78
C ASP A 102 10.34 -9.26 6.14
N SER A 103 10.69 -9.98 7.18
CA SER A 103 10.20 -9.76 8.54
C SER A 103 10.60 -8.40 9.13
N VAL A 104 11.70 -7.83 8.67
CA VAL A 104 12.20 -6.51 9.11
C VAL A 104 11.53 -5.38 8.33
N GLY A 105 11.02 -5.65 7.12
CA GLY A 105 10.32 -4.70 6.27
C GLY A 105 11.10 -4.23 5.05
N ASN A 106 12.22 -4.90 4.72
CA ASN A 106 12.95 -4.63 3.49
C ASN A 106 12.28 -5.31 2.29
N VAL A 107 12.42 -4.70 1.12
CA VAL A 107 11.94 -5.29 -0.14
C VAL A 107 12.84 -6.46 -0.54
N VAL A 108 12.23 -7.61 -0.81
CA VAL A 108 12.92 -8.88 -1.15
C VAL A 108 13.07 -9.05 -2.67
N ASN A 109 12.32 -8.32 -3.45
CA ASN A 109 12.34 -8.42 -4.90
C ASN A 109 13.74 -8.15 -5.47
N GLN A 110 14.35 -9.19 -6.04
CA GLN A 110 15.61 -9.11 -6.78
C GLN A 110 15.40 -9.76 -8.14
N PRO A 111 15.26 -8.97 -9.22
CA PRO A 111 15.09 -9.52 -10.55
C PRO A 111 16.40 -10.14 -11.04
N ASP A 112 16.41 -11.44 -11.30
CA ASP A 112 17.50 -12.12 -11.97
C ASP A 112 17.33 -11.96 -13.49
N HIS A 113 18.31 -11.35 -14.17
CA HIS A 113 18.28 -11.12 -15.62
C HIS A 113 16.99 -10.48 -16.16
N GLY A 114 16.36 -9.59 -15.36
CA GLY A 114 15.15 -8.84 -15.75
C GLY A 114 13.83 -9.58 -15.55
N ALA A 115 13.83 -10.84 -15.17
CA ALA A 115 12.64 -11.60 -14.79
C ALA A 115 12.53 -11.71 -13.26
N LEU A 116 11.30 -11.67 -12.76
CA LEU A 116 11.02 -11.82 -11.33
C LEU A 116 10.69 -13.28 -11.03
N ASP A 117 11.46 -13.93 -10.17
CA ASP A 117 11.16 -15.28 -9.68
C ASP A 117 10.20 -15.18 -8.49
N TRP A 118 8.93 -15.40 -8.76
CA TRP A 118 7.87 -15.29 -7.74
C TRP A 118 8.04 -16.30 -6.61
N VAL A 119 8.57 -17.50 -6.90
CA VAL A 119 8.80 -18.53 -5.89
C VAL A 119 9.82 -18.03 -4.88
N LYS A 120 10.97 -17.56 -5.37
CA LYS A 120 12.01 -16.99 -4.50
C LYS A 120 11.51 -15.79 -3.69
N VAL A 121 10.69 -14.91 -4.30
CA VAL A 121 10.10 -13.78 -3.59
C VAL A 121 9.20 -14.26 -2.46
N CYS A 122 8.31 -15.23 -2.71
CA CYS A 122 7.42 -15.76 -1.68
C CYS A 122 8.20 -16.50 -0.56
N GLU A 123 9.21 -17.29 -0.91
CA GLU A 123 10.03 -18.03 0.07
C GLU A 123 10.79 -17.12 1.04
N ASN A 124 11.23 -15.95 0.58
CA ASN A 124 12.01 -15.00 1.38
C ASN A 124 11.15 -13.89 2.01
N SER A 125 9.83 -13.91 1.79
CA SER A 125 8.92 -12.88 2.29
C SER A 125 8.13 -13.35 3.50
N SER A 126 7.99 -12.49 4.49
CA SER A 126 6.98 -12.64 5.55
C SER A 126 5.66 -11.96 5.16
N LYS A 127 5.69 -11.08 4.16
CA LYS A 127 4.54 -10.38 3.61
C LYS A 127 4.68 -10.19 2.11
N VAL A 128 3.60 -10.44 1.38
CA VAL A 128 3.52 -10.25 -0.07
C VAL A 128 2.36 -9.33 -0.40
N ILE A 129 2.63 -8.29 -1.18
CA ILE A 129 1.59 -7.47 -1.80
C ILE A 129 1.40 -7.97 -3.22
N THR A 130 0.20 -8.46 -3.52
CA THR A 130 -0.22 -8.85 -4.87
C THR A 130 -0.91 -7.66 -5.52
N PHE A 131 -0.28 -7.06 -6.50
CA PHE A 131 -0.88 -6.00 -7.30
C PHE A 131 -1.73 -6.59 -8.42
N ILE A 132 -2.91 -6.00 -8.60
CA ILE A 132 -3.84 -6.30 -9.69
C ILE A 132 -3.83 -5.06 -10.60
N ASP A 133 -3.01 -5.08 -11.68
CA ASP A 133 -2.95 -3.98 -12.64
C ASP A 133 -4.17 -4.00 -13.55
N LEU A 134 -4.96 -2.96 -13.48
CA LEU A 134 -6.23 -2.84 -14.19
C LEU A 134 -6.16 -1.79 -15.30
N ALA A 135 -6.83 -2.08 -16.41
CA ALA A 135 -6.89 -1.19 -17.54
C ALA A 135 -7.53 0.16 -17.19
N GLY A 136 -6.91 1.25 -17.63
CA GLY A 136 -7.40 2.61 -17.35
C GLY A 136 -8.31 3.19 -18.45
N HIS A 137 -8.46 2.51 -19.60
CA HIS A 137 -9.21 3.00 -20.73
C HIS A 137 -10.68 2.61 -20.61
N GLU A 138 -11.60 3.53 -20.95
CA GLU A 138 -13.05 3.32 -20.92
C GLU A 138 -13.50 2.06 -21.67
N LYS A 139 -12.88 1.78 -22.82
CA LYS A 139 -13.12 0.56 -23.61
C LYS A 139 -13.00 -0.73 -22.81
N TYR A 140 -12.12 -0.74 -21.79
CA TYR A 140 -11.84 -1.92 -20.96
C TYR A 140 -12.50 -1.84 -19.58
N LEU A 141 -13.47 -0.95 -19.37
CA LEU A 141 -14.15 -0.78 -18.07
C LEU A 141 -14.75 -2.10 -17.56
N LYS A 142 -15.30 -2.94 -18.44
CA LYS A 142 -15.83 -4.26 -18.08
C LYS A 142 -14.74 -5.16 -17.48
N THR A 143 -13.55 -5.15 -18.08
CA THR A 143 -12.37 -5.91 -17.56
C THR A 143 -11.94 -5.36 -16.22
N THR A 144 -11.97 -4.05 -16.02
CA THR A 144 -11.65 -3.41 -14.73
C THR A 144 -12.67 -3.78 -13.66
N VAL A 145 -13.97 -3.75 -13.97
CA VAL A 145 -15.02 -4.21 -13.05
C VAL A 145 -14.81 -5.67 -12.66
N PHE A 146 -14.54 -6.53 -13.65
CA PHE A 146 -14.25 -7.94 -13.40
C PHE A 146 -13.01 -8.13 -12.50
N GLY A 147 -11.93 -7.38 -12.77
CA GLY A 147 -10.72 -7.42 -11.93
C GLY A 147 -10.97 -6.99 -10.48
N MET A 148 -11.80 -5.96 -10.28
CA MET A 148 -12.16 -5.47 -8.94
C MET A 148 -13.11 -6.43 -8.19
N THR A 149 -13.98 -7.14 -8.89
CA THR A 149 -14.95 -8.07 -8.27
C THR A 149 -14.39 -9.48 -8.15
N GLY A 150 -13.78 -10.01 -9.21
CA GLY A 150 -13.32 -11.39 -9.26
C GLY A 150 -12.05 -11.66 -8.45
N HIS A 151 -11.17 -10.68 -8.29
CA HIS A 151 -9.93 -10.85 -7.52
C HIS A 151 -10.05 -10.39 -6.06
N ALA A 152 -11.21 -9.84 -5.67
CA ALA A 152 -11.51 -9.42 -4.29
C ALA A 152 -10.34 -8.68 -3.61
N PRO A 153 -9.92 -7.51 -4.11
CA PRO A 153 -8.79 -6.78 -3.53
C PRO A 153 -9.12 -6.27 -2.13
N ASP A 154 -8.13 -6.31 -1.25
CA ASP A 154 -8.23 -5.75 0.10
C ASP A 154 -8.24 -4.22 0.06
N PHE A 155 -7.46 -3.64 -0.86
CA PHE A 155 -7.28 -2.20 -1.01
C PHE A 155 -7.26 -1.77 -2.47
N GLY A 156 -7.62 -0.50 -2.71
CA GLY A 156 -7.51 0.15 -3.99
C GLY A 156 -6.43 1.24 -3.98
N MET A 157 -5.51 1.18 -4.92
CA MET A 157 -4.54 2.24 -5.21
C MET A 157 -5.03 3.05 -6.39
N LEU A 158 -5.58 4.25 -6.11
CA LEU A 158 -6.08 5.16 -7.13
C LEU A 158 -4.94 6.02 -7.66
N MET A 159 -4.60 5.83 -8.92
CA MET A 159 -3.52 6.55 -9.59
C MET A 159 -4.03 7.80 -10.28
N VAL A 160 -3.37 8.92 -10.04
CA VAL A 160 -3.65 10.23 -10.64
C VAL A 160 -2.38 10.79 -11.26
N GLY A 161 -2.37 11.05 -12.56
CA GLY A 161 -1.26 11.77 -13.18
C GLY A 161 -1.37 13.25 -12.86
N SER A 162 -0.34 13.85 -12.27
CA SER A 162 -0.34 15.26 -11.87
C SER A 162 -0.58 16.21 -13.04
N ASN A 163 -0.07 15.85 -14.22
CA ASN A 163 -0.16 16.64 -15.44
C ASN A 163 -1.54 16.59 -16.12
N ALA A 164 -2.25 15.45 -15.98
CA ALA A 164 -3.57 15.25 -16.58
C ALA A 164 -4.72 15.60 -15.63
N GLY A 165 -4.42 15.64 -14.34
CA GLY A 165 -5.41 15.90 -13.29
C GLY A 165 -6.44 14.78 -13.13
N ILE A 166 -7.61 15.12 -12.60
CA ILE A 166 -8.69 14.18 -12.37
C ILE A 166 -9.64 14.20 -13.55
N VAL A 167 -9.58 13.16 -14.36
CA VAL A 167 -10.46 12.93 -15.53
C VAL A 167 -11.64 12.02 -15.18
N GLY A 168 -12.60 11.90 -16.11
CA GLY A 168 -13.81 11.11 -15.92
C GLY A 168 -13.54 9.69 -15.37
N MET A 169 -12.65 8.93 -16.03
CA MET A 169 -12.31 7.57 -15.63
C MET A 169 -11.73 7.46 -14.20
N THR A 170 -11.03 8.47 -13.72
CA THR A 170 -10.56 8.50 -12.32
C THR A 170 -11.74 8.51 -11.34
N LYS A 171 -12.80 9.25 -11.65
CA LYS A 171 -14.02 9.32 -10.82
C LYS A 171 -14.82 8.02 -10.89
N GLU A 172 -14.92 7.41 -12.09
CA GLU A 172 -15.58 6.11 -12.28
C GLU A 172 -14.89 5.01 -11.47
N HIS A 173 -13.57 4.93 -11.53
CA HIS A 173 -12.79 3.97 -10.75
C HIS A 173 -12.90 4.20 -9.24
N LEU A 174 -12.91 5.46 -8.79
CA LEU A 174 -13.15 5.80 -7.38
C LEU A 174 -14.57 5.37 -6.98
N GLY A 175 -15.58 5.67 -7.80
CA GLY A 175 -16.96 5.26 -7.58
C GLY A 175 -17.12 3.74 -7.48
N LEU A 176 -16.45 3.00 -8.37
CA LEU A 176 -16.44 1.54 -8.33
C LEU A 176 -15.80 1.00 -7.03
N ALA A 177 -14.66 1.51 -6.62
CA ALA A 177 -14.01 1.10 -5.37
C ALA A 177 -14.90 1.39 -4.15
N LEU A 178 -15.57 2.54 -4.12
CA LEU A 178 -16.51 2.89 -3.06
C LEU A 178 -17.74 1.97 -3.05
N ALA A 179 -18.30 1.66 -4.23
CA ALA A 179 -19.44 0.76 -4.36
C ALA A 179 -19.13 -0.66 -3.87
N LEU A 180 -17.88 -1.11 -4.06
CA LEU A 180 -17.39 -2.41 -3.58
C LEU A 180 -16.87 -2.36 -2.14
N SER A 181 -16.99 -1.21 -1.46
CA SER A 181 -16.45 -1.01 -0.10
C SER A 181 -14.95 -1.34 0.03
N VAL A 182 -14.18 -1.09 -1.04
CA VAL A 182 -12.72 -1.24 -1.03
C VAL A 182 -12.08 0.05 -0.52
N PRO A 183 -11.31 0.02 0.58
CA PRO A 183 -10.60 1.19 1.07
C PRO A 183 -9.58 1.68 0.05
N VAL A 184 -9.51 2.99 -0.17
CA VAL A 184 -8.71 3.59 -1.22
C VAL A 184 -7.66 4.53 -0.65
N PHE A 185 -6.43 4.41 -1.13
CA PHE A 185 -5.40 5.43 -1.02
C PHE A 185 -5.03 5.95 -2.41
N VAL A 186 -4.52 7.17 -2.48
CA VAL A 186 -4.23 7.84 -3.75
C VAL A 186 -2.73 8.00 -3.95
N VAL A 187 -2.28 7.77 -5.18
CA VAL A 187 -0.90 8.04 -5.59
C VAL A 187 -0.92 9.01 -6.77
N VAL A 188 -0.43 10.22 -6.52
CA VAL A 188 -0.23 11.26 -7.53
C VAL A 188 1.15 11.10 -8.12
N THR A 189 1.22 10.78 -9.39
CA THR A 189 2.47 10.49 -10.11
C THR A 189 2.95 11.67 -10.95
N LYS A 190 4.18 11.56 -11.50
CA LYS A 190 4.76 12.52 -12.45
C LYS A 190 4.95 13.92 -11.86
N ILE A 191 5.22 14.01 -10.57
CA ILE A 191 5.43 15.32 -9.91
C ILE A 191 6.68 16.04 -10.41
N ASP A 192 7.64 15.30 -10.94
CA ASP A 192 8.90 15.79 -11.52
C ASP A 192 8.69 16.64 -12.77
N MET A 193 7.68 16.35 -13.57
CA MET A 193 7.41 17.05 -14.83
C MET A 193 6.23 18.02 -14.76
N CYS A 194 5.52 18.08 -13.64
CA CYS A 194 4.33 18.90 -13.50
C CYS A 194 4.66 20.28 -12.91
N PRO A 195 4.20 21.38 -13.53
CA PRO A 195 4.32 22.69 -12.91
C PRO A 195 3.66 22.76 -11.54
N PRO A 196 4.26 23.44 -10.55
CA PRO A 196 3.75 23.46 -9.16
C PRO A 196 2.31 23.96 -9.03
N ASN A 197 1.90 24.95 -9.84
CA ASN A 197 0.54 25.47 -9.86
C ASN A 197 -0.47 24.43 -10.31
N VAL A 198 -0.16 23.66 -11.38
CA VAL A 198 -1.03 22.60 -11.90
C VAL A 198 -1.15 21.45 -10.89
N LEU A 199 -0.04 21.08 -10.25
CA LEU A 199 -0.03 20.09 -9.18
C LEU A 199 -0.94 20.52 -8.03
N GLN A 200 -0.82 21.78 -7.58
CA GLN A 200 -1.65 22.31 -6.50
C GLN A 200 -3.15 22.34 -6.85
N GLU A 201 -3.50 22.70 -8.09
CA GLU A 201 -4.89 22.66 -8.56
C GLU A 201 -5.44 21.22 -8.59
N THR A 202 -4.64 20.28 -9.09
CA THR A 202 -5.00 18.85 -9.08
C THR A 202 -5.23 18.35 -7.66
N LEU A 203 -4.37 18.69 -6.72
CA LEU A 203 -4.51 18.31 -5.31
C LEU A 203 -5.74 18.94 -4.66
N LYS A 204 -6.01 20.23 -4.92
CA LYS A 204 -7.22 20.91 -4.41
C LYS A 204 -8.50 20.24 -4.93
N LEU A 205 -8.54 19.90 -6.22
CA LEU A 205 -9.67 19.20 -6.82
C LEU A 205 -9.84 17.80 -6.25
N LEU A 206 -8.73 17.05 -6.07
CA LEU A 206 -8.73 15.72 -5.45
C LEU A 206 -9.33 15.77 -4.03
N VAL A 207 -8.83 16.67 -3.20
CA VAL A 207 -9.34 16.88 -1.84
C VAL A 207 -10.83 17.22 -1.83
N LYS A 208 -11.29 18.07 -2.76
CA LYS A 208 -12.70 18.44 -2.90
C LYS A 208 -13.57 17.21 -3.23
N ILE A 209 -13.11 16.34 -4.13
CA ILE A 209 -13.83 15.11 -4.51
C ILE A 209 -13.88 14.13 -3.34
N LEU A 210 -12.75 13.88 -2.68
CA LEU A 210 -12.69 12.95 -1.54
C LEU A 210 -13.56 13.39 -0.36
N LYS A 211 -13.67 14.71 -0.13
CA LYS A 211 -14.56 15.29 0.91
C LYS A 211 -16.02 15.39 0.49
N SER A 212 -16.35 15.12 -0.76
CA SER A 212 -17.73 15.23 -1.26
C SER A 212 -18.68 14.29 -0.49
N PRO A 213 -20.00 14.61 -0.43
CA PRO A 213 -20.99 13.78 0.26
C PRO A 213 -21.05 12.33 -0.25
N GLY A 214 -20.67 12.09 -1.51
CA GLY A 214 -20.61 10.75 -2.09
C GLY A 214 -19.41 9.92 -1.65
N CYS A 215 -18.27 10.56 -1.33
CA CYS A 215 -17.05 9.85 -0.92
C CYS A 215 -16.86 9.82 0.59
N ARG A 216 -17.09 10.94 1.27
CA ARG A 216 -16.96 11.11 2.75
C ARG A 216 -15.63 10.65 3.32
N LYS A 217 -14.54 10.79 2.55
CA LYS A 217 -13.19 10.42 2.97
C LYS A 217 -12.46 11.62 3.58
N VAL A 218 -11.54 11.33 4.50
CA VAL A 218 -10.63 12.31 5.10
C VAL A 218 -9.28 12.21 4.39
N PRO A 219 -8.95 13.14 3.48
CA PRO A 219 -7.67 13.10 2.77
C PRO A 219 -6.53 13.51 3.71
N VAL A 220 -5.45 12.74 3.69
CA VAL A 220 -4.21 13.00 4.45
C VAL A 220 -3.04 13.04 3.48
N MET A 221 -2.36 14.18 3.42
CA MET A 221 -1.14 14.32 2.61
C MET A 221 0.02 13.67 3.35
N VAL A 222 0.61 12.64 2.76
CA VAL A 222 1.76 11.94 3.34
C VAL A 222 3.04 12.62 2.88
N LYS A 223 3.82 13.14 3.83
CA LYS A 223 5.08 13.86 3.58
C LYS A 223 6.25 13.32 4.39
N SER A 224 5.98 12.56 5.43
CA SER A 224 6.97 12.03 6.36
C SER A 224 6.65 10.58 6.73
N GLU A 225 7.63 9.88 7.29
CA GLU A 225 7.44 8.54 7.84
C GLU A 225 6.39 8.51 8.96
N ASP A 226 6.33 9.57 9.76
CA ASP A 226 5.31 9.74 10.79
C ASP A 226 3.90 9.74 10.22
N ASP A 227 3.70 10.43 9.08
CA ASP A 227 2.41 10.45 8.38
C ASP A 227 2.07 9.06 7.83
N VAL A 228 3.08 8.31 7.37
CA VAL A 228 2.91 6.93 6.90
C VAL A 228 2.40 6.05 8.03
N VAL A 229 3.09 6.06 9.18
CA VAL A 229 2.71 5.23 10.33
C VAL A 229 1.32 5.58 10.84
N LEU A 230 1.01 6.89 10.95
CA LEU A 230 -0.32 7.37 11.35
C LEU A 230 -1.40 6.92 10.37
N SER A 231 -1.12 7.05 9.07
CA SER A 231 -2.05 6.67 8.01
C SER A 231 -2.30 5.17 7.99
N ALA A 232 -1.25 4.34 8.07
CA ALA A 232 -1.36 2.89 8.04
C ALA A 232 -2.13 2.36 9.27
N THR A 233 -1.84 2.88 10.46
CA THR A 233 -2.53 2.48 11.71
C THR A 233 -4.03 2.76 11.66
N ASN A 234 -4.43 3.87 11.02
CA ASN A 234 -5.84 4.29 10.98
C ASN A 234 -6.55 3.93 9.67
N PHE A 235 -5.87 3.29 8.73
CA PHE A 235 -6.41 2.99 7.41
C PHE A 235 -7.58 2.00 7.45
N VAL A 236 -7.59 1.11 8.44
CA VAL A 236 -8.67 0.14 8.69
C VAL A 236 -10.02 0.83 8.93
N SER A 237 -10.02 2.09 9.41
CA SER A 237 -11.25 2.85 9.63
C SER A 237 -12.03 3.18 8.34
N GLU A 238 -11.46 2.92 7.18
CA GLU A 238 -12.01 3.18 5.83
C GLU A 238 -12.36 4.65 5.53
N ARG A 239 -12.31 5.52 6.53
CA ARG A 239 -12.58 6.96 6.36
C ARG A 239 -11.34 7.73 5.88
N LEU A 240 -10.18 7.25 6.26
CA LEU A 240 -8.92 7.91 5.96
C LEU A 240 -8.51 7.58 4.52
N CYS A 241 -8.05 8.58 3.77
CA CYS A 241 -7.54 8.41 2.42
C CYS A 241 -6.15 9.06 2.31
N PRO A 242 -5.07 8.30 2.49
CA PRO A 242 -3.72 8.79 2.32
C PRO A 242 -3.45 9.19 0.87
N ILE A 243 -2.73 10.29 0.67
CA ILE A 243 -2.34 10.81 -0.64
C ILE A 243 -0.82 10.90 -0.69
N PHE A 244 -0.23 10.11 -1.56
CA PHE A 244 1.20 10.10 -1.85
C PHE A 244 1.47 10.89 -3.12
N GLN A 245 2.55 11.65 -3.16
CA GLN A 245 3.02 12.37 -4.33
C GLN A 245 4.37 11.77 -4.72
N VAL A 246 4.47 11.11 -5.87
CA VAL A 246 5.66 10.34 -6.23
C VAL A 246 6.17 10.67 -7.63
N SER A 247 7.47 10.46 -7.84
CA SER A 247 8.07 10.42 -9.16
C SER A 247 8.68 9.04 -9.42
N ASN A 248 8.29 8.42 -10.52
CA ASN A 248 8.88 7.16 -10.98
C ASN A 248 10.27 7.34 -11.63
N VAL A 249 10.62 8.57 -11.98
CA VAL A 249 11.87 8.92 -12.64
C VAL A 249 12.95 9.31 -11.62
N THR A 250 12.60 10.19 -10.67
CA THR A 250 13.55 10.64 -9.65
C THR A 250 13.57 9.73 -8.41
N GLY A 251 12.55 8.90 -8.22
CA GLY A 251 12.38 8.07 -7.02
C GLY A 251 11.81 8.83 -5.83
N GLU A 252 11.43 10.10 -6.00
CA GLU A 252 10.93 10.94 -4.92
C GLU A 252 9.69 10.33 -4.26
N ASN A 253 9.71 10.24 -2.92
CA ASN A 253 8.67 9.69 -2.05
C ASN A 253 8.28 8.21 -2.30
N LEU A 254 8.99 7.47 -3.16
CA LEU A 254 8.79 6.03 -3.31
C LEU A 254 9.09 5.24 -2.01
N PRO A 255 10.10 5.59 -1.20
CA PRO A 255 10.33 4.93 0.08
C PRO A 255 9.13 5.05 1.03
N LEU A 256 8.45 6.20 1.09
CA LEU A 256 7.25 6.41 1.90
C LEU A 256 6.10 5.50 1.44
N LEU A 257 5.92 5.36 0.12
CA LEU A 257 4.91 4.48 -0.44
C LEU A 257 5.22 3.00 -0.15
N LYS A 258 6.48 2.57 -0.31
CA LYS A 258 6.92 1.20 0.05
C LYS A 258 6.70 0.93 1.53
N MET A 259 7.06 1.87 2.41
CA MET A 259 6.82 1.77 3.85
C MET A 259 5.32 1.63 4.17
N PHE A 260 4.46 2.41 3.52
CA PHE A 260 3.01 2.31 3.70
C PHE A 260 2.48 0.92 3.29
N LEU A 261 2.87 0.42 2.11
CA LEU A 261 2.50 -0.92 1.64
C LEU A 261 2.97 -2.01 2.60
N ASN A 262 4.18 -1.84 3.15
CA ASN A 262 4.70 -2.75 4.17
C ASN A 262 3.87 -2.73 5.47
N LEU A 263 3.33 -1.58 5.87
CA LEU A 263 2.55 -1.43 7.11
C LEU A 263 1.07 -1.78 6.96
N LEU A 264 0.54 -1.95 5.74
CA LEU A 264 -0.84 -2.38 5.54
C LEU A 264 -1.11 -3.71 6.26
N SER A 265 -2.29 -3.86 6.84
CA SER A 265 -2.75 -5.09 7.49
C SER A 265 -3.98 -5.65 6.78
N THR A 266 -4.25 -6.95 6.93
CA THR A 266 -5.44 -7.58 6.35
C THR A 266 -6.72 -7.01 6.95
N ARG A 267 -7.79 -6.95 6.15
CA ARG A 267 -9.13 -6.48 6.61
C ARG A 267 -9.86 -7.52 7.46
N SER A 268 -9.50 -8.78 7.34
CA SER A 268 -10.19 -9.86 8.05
C SER A 268 -9.86 -9.81 9.54
N PRO A 269 -10.85 -9.69 10.41
CA PRO A 269 -10.67 -9.87 11.84
C PRO A 269 -10.60 -11.37 12.12
N ASN A 270 -9.54 -12.06 11.70
CA ASN A 270 -9.21 -13.32 12.33
C ASN A 270 -8.67 -13.00 13.70
N THR A 271 -9.62 -12.87 14.62
CA THR A 271 -9.51 -12.39 15.99
C THR A 271 -8.68 -13.29 16.90
N SER A 272 -8.05 -14.35 16.40
CA SER A 272 -7.24 -15.25 17.23
C SER A 272 -5.73 -15.10 17.07
N GLU A 273 -5.21 -14.34 16.07
CA GLU A 273 -3.76 -14.31 15.82
C GLU A 273 -3.15 -12.92 15.63
N TYR A 274 -3.94 -11.85 15.63
CA TYR A 274 -3.39 -10.50 15.50
C TYR A 274 -3.38 -9.78 16.84
N ILE A 275 -2.18 -9.67 17.43
CA ILE A 275 -1.88 -8.55 18.31
C ILE A 275 -1.93 -7.33 17.40
N SER A 276 -3.08 -6.63 17.41
CA SER A 276 -3.31 -5.44 16.59
C SER A 276 -2.17 -4.45 16.79
N SER A 277 -1.74 -3.80 15.72
CA SER A 277 -0.76 -2.70 15.68
C SER A 277 -1.13 -1.46 16.53
N GLY A 278 -1.96 -1.63 17.53
CA GLY A 278 -2.46 -0.61 18.46
C GLY A 278 -2.09 -0.86 19.92
N PHE A 279 -0.99 -1.54 20.21
CA PHE A 279 -0.54 -1.71 21.59
C PHE A 279 0.09 -0.39 22.07
N VAL A 280 -0.71 0.43 22.74
CA VAL A 280 -0.21 1.55 23.55
C VAL A 280 0.21 0.97 24.90
N ALA A 281 1.46 0.58 25.04
CA ALA A 281 2.00 0.21 26.34
C ALA A 281 2.19 1.48 27.18
N ASN A 282 1.29 1.71 28.11
CA ASN A 282 1.48 2.69 29.17
C ASN A 282 2.42 2.09 30.22
N SER A 283 3.70 2.41 30.15
CA SER A 283 4.71 1.96 31.11
C SER A 283 4.61 2.76 32.41
N ASN A 284 3.61 2.47 33.24
CA ASN A 284 3.49 3.05 34.58
C ASN A 284 3.83 2.09 35.73
N SER A 285 3.97 0.79 35.47
CA SER A 285 4.54 -0.19 36.40
C SER A 285 4.86 -1.49 35.65
N PRO A 286 5.84 -2.29 36.14
CA PRO A 286 6.12 -3.61 35.59
C PRO A 286 4.97 -4.60 35.76
N ASP A 287 4.05 -4.33 36.68
CA ASP A 287 2.97 -5.25 37.06
C ASP A 287 1.70 -5.09 36.22
N ASP A 288 1.50 -3.95 35.53
CA ASP A 288 0.32 -3.72 34.70
C ASP A 288 0.29 -4.47 33.35
N CYS A 289 1.41 -5.13 32.99
CA CYS A 289 1.51 -5.86 31.74
C CYS A 289 0.95 -7.30 31.78
N VAL A 290 0.71 -7.85 32.97
CA VAL A 290 0.34 -9.28 33.13
C VAL A 290 -1.19 -9.48 33.08
N ASP A 291 -1.98 -8.48 33.49
CA ASP A 291 -3.43 -8.65 33.64
C ASP A 291 -4.26 -8.45 32.36
N ARG A 292 -3.65 -8.12 31.21
CA ARG A 292 -4.39 -7.96 29.95
C ARG A 292 -4.30 -9.13 28.97
N PHE A 293 -3.57 -10.19 29.31
CA PHE A 293 -3.75 -11.48 28.65
C PHE A 293 -4.89 -12.21 29.33
N GLY A 294 -6.12 -11.86 28.94
CA GLY A 294 -7.31 -12.55 29.39
C GLY A 294 -7.18 -14.04 29.09
N THR A 295 -6.98 -14.84 30.11
CA THR A 295 -7.22 -16.28 30.06
C THR A 295 -8.69 -16.48 29.75
N SER A 296 -9.02 -16.79 28.49
CA SER A 296 -10.34 -17.33 28.14
C SER A 296 -10.50 -18.65 28.89
N ARG A 297 -11.30 -18.63 29.93
CA ARG A 297 -11.83 -19.86 30.51
C ARG A 297 -12.67 -20.53 29.44
N VAL A 298 -12.27 -21.72 29.06
CA VAL A 298 -13.11 -22.66 28.32
C VAL A 298 -14.27 -23.02 29.26
N PRO A 299 -15.53 -22.89 28.87
CA PRO A 299 -16.62 -23.46 29.64
C PRO A 299 -16.60 -24.98 29.48
N ASP A 300 -16.81 -25.69 30.60
CA ASP A 300 -17.02 -27.13 30.65
C ASP A 300 -18.20 -27.59 29.79
#